data_f9fbb965c0d5eb504a3c7bfc09b2d698
#
_entry.id   f9fbb965c0d5eb504a3c7bfc09b2d698
#
_cell.length_a   1.000
_cell.length_b   1.000
_cell.length_c   1.000
_cell.angle_alpha   90.00
_cell.angle_beta   90.00
_cell.angle_gamma   90.00
#
_symmetry.space_group_name_H-M   'P 1'
#
loop_
_entity.id
_entity.type
_entity.pdbx_description
1 polymer ?
#
loop_
_entity_poly.entity_id
_entity_poly.type
_entity_poly.pdbx_seq_one_letter_code
_entity_poly.pdbx_strand_id
1 'polypeptide(L)'
;MGSFGLLSRLGTVILVAVLASFVVAQLGLTVTSVVTSACASLAVSCVLAYVGGLRPGSVAPTLCGLLALCAVLPSEGARDYAELLGVSLAVGVALLLLSIAPVRNGSLSGIPAHLRVGMSALLGVLSVEFVLRLCGMVTVDSNGALGLVGIFDPAFVDASISLLATVTLRCSGVPAAGILGLCIATFAGIPLGLTQAPAGFLAAPDVTLIASSSSGLVAGAARLLQGLFSARSLGLIFSLALCLLSSSDAEPEDASRRRSGQVLGALGMLASAFLGIPMIGLAADQPKESRQRPLKEGTCLAASALVMACLSPLVACIPVSAAFGPLLACCLRPISRVAYIDLKDLGASVPVLTMLSCGLVSGSPAWGVAAGVLVDTCIRLGSGKARSLSSASLVLSLASLAFVLAATGL
;
A
#
# COMPACT_ATOMS: atom_id res chain seq x y z
N MET A 1 -3.99 -30.98 -1.56
CA MET A 1 -3.93 -29.57 -2.04
C MET A 1 -4.30 -28.54 -0.96
N GLY A 2 -5.01 -28.87 0.11
CA GLY A 2 -5.41 -27.92 1.16
C GLY A 2 -4.28 -27.33 2.02
N SER A 3 -3.24 -28.09 2.32
CA SER A 3 -2.12 -27.63 3.17
C SER A 3 -1.20 -26.61 2.49
N PHE A 4 -0.96 -26.75 1.20
CA PHE A 4 -0.12 -25.82 0.44
C PHE A 4 -0.75 -24.41 0.29
N GLY A 5 -2.06 -24.34 0.11
CA GLY A 5 -2.78 -23.07 0.06
C GLY A 5 -2.76 -22.32 1.39
N LEU A 6 -2.86 -23.05 2.50
CA LEU A 6 -2.77 -22.46 3.85
C LEU A 6 -1.37 -21.94 4.12
N LEU A 7 -0.33 -22.70 3.77
CA LEU A 7 1.07 -22.30 3.95
C LEU A 7 1.42 -21.02 3.17
N SER A 8 0.94 -20.93 1.93
CA SER A 8 1.12 -19.72 1.10
C SER A 8 0.46 -18.48 1.73
N ARG A 9 -0.72 -18.64 2.34
CA ARG A 9 -1.44 -17.54 2.98
C ARG A 9 -0.84 -17.14 4.33
N LEU A 10 -0.48 -18.11 5.14
CA LEU A 10 0.30 -17.88 6.36
C LEU A 10 1.57 -17.09 6.02
N GLY A 11 2.23 -17.51 4.95
CA GLY A 11 3.38 -16.84 4.42
C GLY A 11 3.14 -15.39 4.05
N THR A 12 2.04 -15.07 3.40
CA THR A 12 1.72 -13.68 3.06
C THR A 12 1.43 -12.81 4.28
N VAL A 13 0.74 -13.32 5.30
CA VAL A 13 0.46 -12.59 6.54
C VAL A 13 1.76 -12.30 7.30
N ILE A 14 2.61 -13.30 7.47
CA ILE A 14 3.92 -13.16 8.11
C ILE A 14 4.75 -12.12 7.36
N LEU A 15 4.83 -12.27 6.05
CA LEU A 15 5.58 -11.36 5.20
C LEU A 15 5.10 -9.91 5.35
N VAL A 16 3.80 -9.69 5.33
CA VAL A 16 3.22 -8.34 5.45
C VAL A 16 3.48 -7.75 6.83
N ALA A 17 3.35 -8.54 7.91
CA ALA A 17 3.67 -8.06 9.26
C ALA A 17 5.14 -7.64 9.38
N VAL A 18 6.05 -8.45 8.83
CA VAL A 18 7.49 -8.15 8.79
C VAL A 18 7.78 -6.91 7.95
N LEU A 19 7.22 -6.84 6.74
CA LEU A 19 7.49 -5.73 5.83
C LEU A 19 6.90 -4.41 6.35
N ALA A 20 5.70 -4.45 6.93
CA ALA A 20 5.09 -3.29 7.57
C ALA A 20 5.93 -2.79 8.74
N SER A 21 6.51 -3.69 9.53
CA SER A 21 7.36 -3.31 10.66
C SER A 21 8.61 -2.55 10.21
N PHE A 22 9.25 -2.95 9.11
CA PHE A 22 10.40 -2.22 8.58
C PHE A 22 10.04 -0.82 8.09
N VAL A 23 8.90 -0.69 7.41
CA VAL A 23 8.44 0.60 6.91
C VAL A 23 8.15 1.58 8.05
N VAL A 24 7.45 1.12 9.08
CA VAL A 24 7.04 1.96 10.21
C VAL A 24 8.18 2.19 11.21
N ALA A 25 9.12 1.26 11.33
CA ALA A 25 10.32 1.44 12.17
C ALA A 25 11.20 2.61 11.72
N GLN A 26 11.15 3.01 10.45
CA GLN A 26 11.83 4.22 9.95
C GLN A 26 11.38 5.51 10.65
N LEU A 27 10.22 5.47 11.31
CA LEU A 27 9.69 6.58 12.10
C LEU A 27 10.21 6.62 13.56
N GLY A 28 11.25 5.84 13.86
CA GLY A 28 11.87 5.79 15.19
C GLY A 28 11.12 4.91 16.20
N LEU A 29 10.23 4.03 15.74
CA LEU A 29 9.50 3.10 16.59
C LEU A 29 10.25 1.78 16.74
N THR A 30 10.02 1.08 17.84
CA THR A 30 10.61 -0.24 18.07
C THR A 30 9.98 -1.28 17.16
N VAL A 31 10.79 -2.10 16.49
CA VAL A 31 10.31 -3.15 15.57
C VAL A 31 9.34 -4.10 16.27
N THR A 32 9.59 -4.43 17.52
CA THR A 32 8.75 -5.35 18.31
C THR A 32 7.34 -4.84 18.53
N SER A 33 7.18 -3.55 18.88
CA SER A 33 5.86 -2.94 19.08
C SER A 33 5.09 -2.81 17.76
N VAL A 34 5.80 -2.51 16.67
CA VAL A 34 5.19 -2.39 15.33
C VAL A 34 4.73 -3.75 14.81
N VAL A 35 5.53 -4.81 14.99
CA VAL A 35 5.13 -6.19 14.63
C VAL A 35 3.88 -6.60 15.38
N THR A 36 3.81 -6.32 16.68
CA THR A 36 2.64 -6.64 17.51
C THR A 36 1.39 -5.92 17.01
N SER A 37 1.48 -4.63 16.72
CA SER A 37 0.39 -3.83 16.17
C SER A 37 -0.03 -4.32 14.77
N ALA A 38 0.93 -4.68 13.90
CA ALA A 38 0.65 -5.22 12.56
C ALA A 38 -0.11 -6.55 12.64
N CYS A 39 0.33 -7.43 13.52
CA CYS A 39 -0.33 -8.71 13.77
C CYS A 39 -1.75 -8.51 14.33
N ALA A 40 -1.94 -7.58 15.26
CA ALA A 40 -3.26 -7.25 15.80
C ALA A 40 -4.18 -6.68 14.70
N SER A 41 -3.70 -5.77 13.87
CA SER A 41 -4.49 -5.19 12.77
C SER A 41 -4.89 -6.23 11.72
N LEU A 42 -3.99 -7.15 11.38
CA LEU A 42 -4.28 -8.26 10.49
C LEU A 42 -5.32 -9.22 11.09
N ALA A 43 -5.22 -9.54 12.39
CA ALA A 43 -6.20 -10.38 13.07
C ALA A 43 -7.60 -9.73 13.08
N VAL A 44 -7.70 -8.44 13.44
CA VAL A 44 -8.96 -7.70 13.42
C VAL A 44 -9.54 -7.62 12.01
N SER A 45 -8.70 -7.41 11.02
CA SER A 45 -9.12 -7.36 9.62
C SER A 45 -9.66 -8.72 9.14
N CYS A 46 -9.05 -9.84 9.54
CA CYS A 46 -9.57 -11.19 9.25
C CYS A 46 -10.94 -11.42 9.91
N VAL A 47 -11.14 -10.94 11.15
CA VAL A 47 -12.44 -11.03 11.84
C VAL A 47 -13.49 -10.19 11.12
N LEU A 48 -13.15 -8.96 10.72
CA LEU A 48 -14.07 -8.08 9.96
C LEU A 48 -14.47 -8.72 8.62
N ALA A 49 -13.52 -9.29 7.90
CA ALA A 49 -13.80 -10.00 6.65
C ALA A 49 -14.76 -11.18 6.85
N TYR A 50 -14.56 -11.93 7.94
CA TYR A 50 -15.44 -13.04 8.30
C TYR A 50 -16.86 -12.58 8.65
N VAL A 51 -16.99 -11.56 9.51
CA VAL A 51 -18.29 -10.99 9.90
C VAL A 51 -19.03 -10.42 8.70
N GLY A 52 -18.31 -9.81 7.75
CA GLY A 52 -18.89 -9.28 6.51
C GLY A 52 -19.24 -10.32 5.46
N GLY A 53 -19.11 -11.61 5.77
CA GLY A 53 -19.42 -12.69 4.82
C GLY A 53 -18.42 -12.80 3.66
N LEU A 54 -17.29 -12.08 3.71
CA LEU A 54 -16.17 -12.24 2.80
C LEU A 54 -15.30 -13.41 3.25
N ARG A 55 -14.68 -14.07 2.28
CA ARG A 55 -13.73 -15.13 2.62
C ARG A 55 -12.48 -14.50 3.20
N PRO A 56 -12.03 -14.89 4.40
CA PRO A 56 -10.82 -14.33 5.01
C PRO A 56 -9.57 -14.44 4.12
N GLY A 57 -9.56 -15.42 3.21
CA GLY A 57 -8.47 -15.59 2.25
C GLY A 57 -8.59 -14.77 0.97
N SER A 58 -9.70 -14.04 0.75
CA SER A 58 -9.83 -13.12 -0.39
C SER A 58 -9.31 -11.72 -0.08
N VAL A 59 -8.86 -11.51 1.14
CA VAL A 59 -8.49 -10.21 1.65
C VAL A 59 -6.99 -10.20 1.84
N ALA A 60 -6.28 -9.49 0.98
CA ALA A 60 -4.84 -9.27 1.07
C ALA A 60 -4.56 -7.91 1.68
N PRO A 61 -3.61 -7.78 2.62
CA PRO A 61 -3.25 -6.48 3.16
C PRO A 61 -2.63 -5.59 2.08
N THR A 62 -3.05 -4.33 2.04
CA THR A 62 -2.57 -3.34 1.08
C THR A 62 -1.24 -2.73 1.53
N LEU A 63 -0.17 -3.49 1.36
CA LEU A 63 1.17 -2.99 1.67
C LEU A 63 1.56 -1.82 0.75
N CYS A 64 1.10 -1.84 -0.51
CA CYS A 64 1.34 -0.73 -1.44
C CYS A 64 0.76 0.60 -0.94
N GLY A 65 -0.38 0.59 -0.25
CA GLY A 65 -0.95 1.80 0.35
C GLY A 65 -0.05 2.39 1.43
N LEU A 66 0.49 1.54 2.30
CA LEU A 66 1.44 1.93 3.34
C LEU A 66 2.73 2.50 2.73
N LEU A 67 3.30 1.80 1.75
CA LEU A 67 4.52 2.24 1.07
C LEU A 67 4.33 3.58 0.37
N ALA A 68 3.22 3.74 -0.36
CA ALA A 68 2.91 5.00 -1.03
C ALA A 68 2.68 6.14 -0.04
N LEU A 69 2.03 5.89 1.09
CA LEU A 69 1.87 6.89 2.15
C LEU A 69 3.23 7.31 2.71
N CYS A 70 4.11 6.37 3.00
CA CYS A 70 5.44 6.65 3.51
C CYS A 70 6.35 7.31 2.46
N ALA A 71 6.12 7.07 1.16
CA ALA A 71 6.82 7.77 0.08
C ALA A 71 6.47 9.26 0.02
N VAL A 72 5.20 9.58 0.25
CA VAL A 72 4.65 10.94 0.09
C VAL A 72 4.94 11.83 1.28
N LEU A 73 4.92 11.28 2.49
CA LEU A 73 5.08 12.07 3.71
C LEU A 73 6.38 12.88 3.81
N PRO A 74 7.55 12.38 3.39
CA PRO A 74 8.78 13.18 3.37
C PRO A 74 8.72 14.38 2.41
N SER A 75 8.03 14.25 1.29
CA SER A 75 7.88 15.32 0.29
C SER A 75 6.93 16.43 0.76
N GLU A 76 5.95 16.09 1.59
CA GLU A 76 4.98 17.04 2.15
C GLU A 76 5.41 17.63 3.52
N GLY A 77 6.59 17.20 4.04
CA GLY A 77 7.16 17.74 5.28
C GLY A 77 6.64 17.11 6.57
N ALA A 78 5.79 16.08 6.48
CA ALA A 78 5.33 15.33 7.64
C ALA A 78 6.45 14.44 8.19
N ARG A 79 6.80 14.61 9.46
CA ARG A 79 7.87 13.84 10.11
C ARG A 79 7.39 13.05 11.33
N ASP A 80 6.15 13.25 11.75
CA ASP A 80 5.63 12.68 12.98
C ASP A 80 4.71 11.49 12.73
N TYR A 81 4.91 10.43 13.50
CA TYR A 81 4.05 9.24 13.52
C TYR A 81 2.56 9.57 13.72
N ALA A 82 2.25 10.58 14.55
CA ALA A 82 0.87 11.03 14.79
C ALA A 82 0.21 11.56 13.50
N GLU A 83 0.96 12.27 12.67
CA GLU A 83 0.46 12.80 11.40
C GLU A 83 0.18 11.68 10.40
N LEU A 84 1.06 10.67 10.34
CA LEU A 84 0.87 9.47 9.54
C LEU A 84 -0.42 8.74 9.92
N LEU A 85 -0.69 8.57 11.21
CA LEU A 85 -1.94 7.96 11.69
C LEU A 85 -3.16 8.81 11.34
N GLY A 86 -3.05 10.12 11.46
CA GLY A 86 -4.10 11.05 11.11
C GLY A 86 -4.45 10.98 9.61
N VAL A 87 -3.47 11.02 8.72
CA VAL A 87 -3.68 10.87 7.27
C VAL A 87 -4.29 9.51 6.95
N SER A 88 -3.80 8.44 7.59
CA SER A 88 -4.36 7.09 7.42
C SER A 88 -5.85 7.03 7.81
N LEU A 89 -6.21 7.63 8.92
CA LEU A 89 -7.60 7.72 9.37
C LEU A 89 -8.45 8.50 8.37
N ALA A 90 -7.97 9.65 7.90
CA ALA A 90 -8.70 10.47 6.94
C ALA A 90 -8.89 9.76 5.59
N VAL A 91 -7.86 9.05 5.10
CA VAL A 91 -7.96 8.22 3.89
C VAL A 91 -8.94 7.07 4.11
N GLY A 92 -8.93 6.41 5.26
CA GLY A 92 -9.89 5.37 5.62
C GLY A 92 -11.33 5.88 5.62
N VAL A 93 -11.57 7.07 6.18
CA VAL A 93 -12.89 7.73 6.15
C VAL A 93 -13.28 8.11 4.72
N ALA A 94 -12.37 8.68 3.93
CA ALA A 94 -12.62 9.02 2.54
C ALA A 94 -12.97 7.79 1.69
N LEU A 95 -12.27 6.68 1.88
CA LEU A 95 -12.58 5.40 1.26
C LEU A 95 -13.97 4.87 1.65
N LEU A 96 -14.30 4.97 2.93
CA LEU A 96 -15.62 4.54 3.43
C LEU A 96 -16.72 5.37 2.80
N LEU A 97 -16.59 6.69 2.77
CA LEU A 97 -17.55 7.60 2.14
C LEU A 97 -17.69 7.32 0.63
N LEU A 98 -16.59 7.14 -0.09
CA LEU A 98 -16.58 6.78 -1.50
C LEU A 98 -17.23 5.41 -1.77
N SER A 99 -17.06 4.45 -0.86
CA SER A 99 -17.63 3.10 -0.98
C SER A 99 -19.15 3.07 -0.70
N ILE A 100 -19.63 3.95 0.20
CA ILE A 100 -21.05 4.04 0.58
C ILE A 100 -21.82 4.95 -0.39
N ALA A 101 -21.15 5.89 -1.05
CA ALA A 101 -21.78 6.85 -1.93
C ALA A 101 -22.73 6.16 -2.93
N PRO A 102 -23.98 6.66 -3.11
CA PRO A 102 -25.00 6.04 -3.96
C PRO A 102 -24.74 6.30 -5.44
N VAL A 103 -23.54 5.97 -5.92
CA VAL A 103 -23.22 6.07 -7.34
C VAL A 103 -23.76 4.83 -8.04
N ARG A 104 -24.72 5.06 -8.93
CA ARG A 104 -25.38 4.04 -9.75
C ARG A 104 -24.31 3.26 -10.53
N ASN A 105 -24.14 1.98 -10.27
CA ASN A 105 -23.19 1.03 -10.89
C ASN A 105 -21.73 0.98 -10.35
N GLY A 106 -21.50 1.35 -9.09
CA GLY A 106 -20.18 1.29 -8.46
C GLY A 106 -19.45 2.64 -8.48
N SER A 107 -18.75 2.94 -7.41
CA SER A 107 -18.19 4.27 -7.12
C SER A 107 -17.21 4.83 -8.17
N LEU A 108 -16.65 3.97 -9.02
CA LEU A 108 -15.69 4.36 -10.06
C LEU A 108 -16.16 4.11 -11.50
N SER A 109 -17.41 3.66 -11.72
CA SER A 109 -17.89 3.34 -13.08
C SER A 109 -17.95 4.56 -14.01
N GLY A 110 -18.00 5.76 -13.44
CA GLY A 110 -17.96 7.01 -14.20
C GLY A 110 -16.55 7.47 -14.58
N ILE A 111 -15.49 6.90 -13.99
CA ILE A 111 -14.11 7.24 -14.31
C ILE A 111 -13.61 6.33 -15.43
N PRO A 112 -12.98 6.86 -16.48
CA PRO A 112 -12.43 6.07 -17.58
C PRO A 112 -11.51 4.95 -17.10
N ALA A 113 -11.57 3.79 -17.75
CA ALA A 113 -10.81 2.61 -17.34
C ALA A 113 -9.30 2.86 -17.33
N HIS A 114 -8.77 3.57 -18.34
CA HIS A 114 -7.34 3.90 -18.42
C HIS A 114 -6.88 4.78 -17.25
N LEU A 115 -7.69 5.76 -16.78
CA LEU A 115 -7.36 6.58 -15.61
C LEU A 115 -7.34 5.73 -14.34
N ARG A 116 -8.27 4.80 -14.16
CA ARG A 116 -8.27 3.88 -13.01
C ARG A 116 -7.02 3.00 -12.99
N VAL A 117 -6.63 2.47 -14.15
CA VAL A 117 -5.38 1.72 -14.28
C VAL A 117 -4.18 2.60 -14.00
N GLY A 118 -4.16 3.85 -14.50
CA GLY A 118 -3.11 4.83 -14.22
C GLY A 118 -2.97 5.14 -12.72
N MET A 119 -4.08 5.37 -12.02
CA MET A 119 -4.10 5.60 -10.57
C MET A 119 -3.54 4.40 -9.79
N SER A 120 -3.93 3.18 -10.18
CA SER A 120 -3.40 1.95 -9.57
C SER A 120 -1.90 1.81 -9.81
N ALA A 121 -1.44 2.07 -11.03
CA ALA A 121 -0.03 1.98 -11.39
C ALA A 121 0.82 3.07 -10.69
N LEU A 122 0.28 4.28 -10.55
CA LEU A 122 0.92 5.36 -9.82
C LEU A 122 1.23 4.98 -8.38
N LEU A 123 0.27 4.34 -7.69
CA LEU A 123 0.48 3.81 -6.35
C LEU A 123 1.66 2.83 -6.32
N GLY A 124 1.72 1.91 -7.31
CA GLY A 124 2.81 0.95 -7.43
C GLY A 124 4.16 1.61 -7.68
N VAL A 125 4.23 2.59 -8.56
CA VAL A 125 5.49 3.29 -8.91
C VAL A 125 6.04 4.08 -7.71
N LEU A 126 5.19 4.82 -6.99
CA LEU A 126 5.59 5.51 -5.76
C LEU A 126 6.06 4.53 -4.68
N SER A 127 5.39 3.39 -4.58
CA SER A 127 5.82 2.33 -3.66
C SER A 127 7.19 1.75 -4.02
N VAL A 128 7.48 1.55 -5.32
CA VAL A 128 8.80 1.08 -5.79
C VAL A 128 9.89 2.09 -5.46
N GLU A 129 9.65 3.37 -5.72
CA GLU A 129 10.59 4.43 -5.39
C GLU A 129 10.96 4.41 -3.89
N PHE A 130 9.94 4.33 -3.03
CA PHE A 130 10.17 4.26 -1.60
C PHE A 130 10.94 3.00 -1.18
N VAL A 131 10.61 1.84 -1.76
CA VAL A 131 11.30 0.57 -1.46
C VAL A 131 12.77 0.62 -1.86
N LEU A 132 13.10 1.23 -3.01
CA LEU A 132 14.48 1.40 -3.44
C LEU A 132 15.30 2.25 -2.44
N ARG A 133 14.69 3.32 -1.91
CA ARG A 133 15.32 4.15 -0.87
C ARG A 133 15.42 3.42 0.47
N LEU A 134 14.34 2.77 0.89
CA LEU A 134 14.26 2.04 2.16
C LEU A 134 15.32 0.94 2.27
N CYS A 135 15.53 0.19 1.19
CA CYS A 135 16.47 -0.93 1.16
C CYS A 135 17.93 -0.51 0.85
N GLY A 136 18.20 0.79 0.77
CA GLY A 136 19.56 1.29 0.54
C GLY A 136 20.08 1.05 -0.87
N MET A 137 19.20 0.87 -1.87
CA MET A 137 19.60 0.72 -3.28
C MET A 137 19.86 2.08 -3.95
N VAL A 138 19.19 3.12 -3.46
CA VAL A 138 19.26 4.47 -4.02
C VAL A 138 19.48 5.48 -2.90
N THR A 139 20.41 6.39 -3.12
CA THR A 139 20.64 7.57 -2.27
C THR A 139 20.10 8.81 -2.95
N VAL A 140 19.72 9.80 -2.15
CA VAL A 140 19.32 11.12 -2.64
C VAL A 140 20.45 12.07 -2.35
N ASP A 141 21.02 12.67 -3.38
CA ASP A 141 22.05 13.70 -3.23
C ASP A 141 21.46 15.00 -2.65
N SER A 142 22.34 15.89 -2.19
CA SER A 142 21.98 17.21 -1.67
C SER A 142 21.16 18.06 -2.66
N ASN A 143 21.25 17.76 -3.94
CA ASN A 143 20.49 18.41 -5.01
C ASN A 143 19.14 17.71 -5.32
N GLY A 144 18.77 16.68 -4.55
CA GLY A 144 17.55 15.91 -4.79
C GLY A 144 17.66 14.87 -5.92
N ALA A 145 18.82 14.70 -6.53
CA ALA A 145 19.03 13.71 -7.58
C ALA A 145 19.14 12.30 -6.98
N LEU A 146 18.51 11.35 -7.65
CA LEU A 146 18.58 9.93 -7.29
C LEU A 146 19.89 9.35 -7.83
N GLY A 147 20.75 8.86 -6.94
CA GLY A 147 21.98 8.16 -7.26
C GLY A 147 21.90 6.69 -6.85
N LEU A 148 22.51 5.80 -7.62
CA LEU A 148 22.69 4.41 -7.19
C LEU A 148 23.81 4.31 -6.16
N VAL A 149 23.60 3.52 -5.14
CA VAL A 149 24.64 3.17 -4.16
C VAL A 149 25.71 2.31 -4.83
N GLY A 150 26.92 2.32 -4.30
CA GLY A 150 28.02 1.51 -4.84
C GLY A 150 27.65 0.02 -4.90
N ILE A 151 27.98 -0.64 -6.01
CA ILE A 151 27.63 -2.04 -6.27
C ILE A 151 28.21 -3.00 -5.21
N PHE A 152 29.31 -2.61 -4.55
CA PHE A 152 29.96 -3.37 -3.48
C PHE A 152 29.46 -3.02 -2.08
N ASP A 153 28.49 -2.13 -1.97
CA ASP A 153 27.87 -1.85 -0.67
C ASP A 153 27.16 -3.12 -0.16
N PRO A 154 27.41 -3.51 1.10
CA PRO A 154 26.79 -4.71 1.67
C PRO A 154 25.27 -4.71 1.56
N ALA A 155 24.61 -3.56 1.76
CA ALA A 155 23.15 -3.45 1.65
C ALA A 155 22.68 -3.66 0.22
N PHE A 156 23.41 -3.14 -0.78
CA PHE A 156 23.10 -3.35 -2.20
C PHE A 156 23.24 -4.82 -2.60
N VAL A 157 24.31 -5.49 -2.14
CA VAL A 157 24.53 -6.92 -2.43
C VAL A 157 23.42 -7.77 -1.82
N ASP A 158 23.08 -7.54 -0.56
CA ASP A 158 22.03 -8.29 0.14
C ASP A 158 20.65 -8.08 -0.51
N ALA A 159 20.29 -6.83 -0.84
CA ALA A 159 19.07 -6.51 -1.56
C ALA A 159 19.00 -7.20 -2.93
N SER A 160 20.12 -7.26 -3.65
CA SER A 160 20.21 -7.95 -4.95
C SER A 160 20.01 -9.46 -4.79
N ILE A 161 20.59 -10.07 -3.76
CA ILE A 161 20.38 -11.49 -3.42
C ILE A 161 18.91 -11.74 -3.09
N SER A 162 18.29 -10.87 -2.28
CA SER A 162 16.86 -10.94 -1.94
C SER A 162 15.97 -10.92 -3.19
N LEU A 163 16.25 -10.00 -4.11
CA LEU A 163 15.51 -9.87 -5.36
C LEU A 163 15.64 -11.13 -6.21
N LEU A 164 16.86 -11.57 -6.48
CA LEU A 164 17.12 -12.75 -7.31
C LEU A 164 16.48 -14.00 -6.71
N ALA A 165 16.64 -14.23 -5.41
CA ALA A 165 16.05 -15.37 -4.72
C ALA A 165 14.52 -15.33 -4.79
N THR A 166 13.90 -14.18 -4.53
CA THR A 166 12.44 -14.03 -4.56
C THR A 166 11.88 -14.25 -5.97
N VAL A 167 12.52 -13.67 -6.99
CA VAL A 167 12.06 -13.77 -8.38
C VAL A 167 12.23 -15.19 -8.90
N THR A 168 13.38 -15.83 -8.68
CA THR A 168 13.63 -17.20 -9.15
C THR A 168 12.68 -18.20 -8.51
N LEU A 169 12.46 -18.12 -7.19
CA LEU A 169 11.51 -18.97 -6.49
C LEU A 169 10.06 -18.75 -6.98
N ARG A 170 9.71 -17.49 -7.29
CA ARG A 170 8.38 -17.17 -7.80
C ARG A 170 8.18 -17.69 -9.22
N CYS A 171 9.17 -17.57 -10.10
CA CYS A 171 9.16 -18.12 -11.45
C CYS A 171 9.10 -19.66 -11.44
N SER A 172 9.71 -20.29 -10.45
CA SER A 172 9.63 -21.74 -10.23
C SER A 172 8.29 -22.21 -9.63
N GLY A 173 7.35 -21.30 -9.39
CA GLY A 173 6.03 -21.62 -8.84
C GLY A 173 6.04 -22.04 -7.35
N VAL A 174 7.12 -21.74 -6.63
CA VAL A 174 7.22 -22.09 -5.20
C VAL A 174 6.24 -21.25 -4.38
N PRO A 175 5.32 -21.88 -3.62
CA PRO A 175 4.47 -21.15 -2.69
C PRO A 175 5.33 -20.51 -1.59
N ALA A 176 4.97 -19.32 -1.13
CA ALA A 176 5.73 -18.56 -0.13
C ALA A 176 7.15 -18.09 -0.58
N ALA A 177 7.36 -17.93 -1.89
CA ALA A 177 8.63 -17.45 -2.47
C ALA A 177 9.15 -16.17 -1.79
N GLY A 178 8.28 -15.26 -1.38
CA GLY A 178 8.67 -14.04 -0.67
C GLY A 178 9.32 -14.29 0.68
N ILE A 179 8.81 -15.24 1.48
CA ILE A 179 9.42 -15.60 2.77
C ILE A 179 10.75 -16.31 2.56
N LEU A 180 10.78 -17.26 1.63
CA LEU A 180 12.02 -17.98 1.34
C LEU A 180 13.10 -17.04 0.83
N GLY A 181 12.74 -16.09 -0.04
CA GLY A 181 13.67 -15.05 -0.50
C GLY A 181 14.17 -14.17 0.65
N LEU A 182 13.27 -13.77 1.56
CA LEU A 182 13.62 -13.03 2.76
C LEU A 182 14.59 -13.83 3.65
N CYS A 183 14.32 -15.12 3.91
CA CYS A 183 15.19 -15.98 4.69
C CYS A 183 16.58 -16.14 4.05
N ILE A 184 16.64 -16.41 2.73
CA ILE A 184 17.90 -16.57 2.00
C ILE A 184 18.76 -15.30 2.13
N ALA A 185 18.16 -14.12 1.93
CA ALA A 185 18.88 -12.85 2.07
C ALA A 185 19.30 -12.61 3.53
N THR A 186 18.43 -12.88 4.51
CA THR A 186 18.81 -12.75 5.93
C THR A 186 20.02 -13.62 6.28
N PHE A 187 20.09 -14.85 5.76
CA PHE A 187 21.27 -15.70 5.95
C PHE A 187 22.50 -15.19 5.19
N ALA A 188 22.30 -14.64 3.99
CA ALA A 188 23.38 -13.99 3.24
C ALA A 188 23.87 -12.70 3.92
N GLY A 189 23.01 -12.01 4.66
CA GLY A 189 23.36 -10.84 5.46
C GLY A 189 24.29 -11.13 6.65
N ILE A 190 24.40 -12.40 7.12
CA ILE A 190 25.29 -12.76 8.23
C ILE A 190 26.75 -12.48 7.87
N PRO A 191 27.34 -13.04 6.79
CA PRO A 191 28.71 -12.75 6.41
C PRO A 191 28.94 -11.30 5.98
N LEU A 192 27.88 -10.59 5.58
CA LEU A 192 27.94 -9.16 5.24
C LEU A 192 27.90 -8.24 6.47
N GLY A 193 27.70 -8.79 7.67
CA GLY A 193 27.63 -8.03 8.91
C GLY A 193 26.34 -7.22 9.09
N LEU A 194 25.31 -7.48 8.29
CA LEU A 194 24.03 -6.77 8.33
C LEU A 194 23.03 -7.41 9.30
N THR A 195 23.11 -8.74 9.46
CA THR A 195 22.20 -9.50 10.33
C THR A 195 22.72 -9.52 11.75
N GLN A 196 21.95 -9.03 12.69
CA GLN A 196 22.28 -9.04 14.12
C GLN A 196 21.77 -10.33 14.77
N ALA A 197 22.49 -10.80 15.81
CA ALA A 197 22.04 -11.93 16.59
C ALA A 197 20.77 -11.57 17.38
N PRO A 198 19.77 -12.49 17.47
CA PRO A 198 18.54 -12.21 18.21
C PRO A 198 18.83 -12.07 19.71
N ALA A 199 18.25 -11.05 20.32
CA ALA A 199 18.30 -10.87 21.78
C ALA A 199 17.53 -11.99 22.55
N GLY A 200 16.63 -12.71 21.84
CA GLY A 200 15.83 -13.83 22.35
C GLY A 200 14.98 -14.42 21.25
N PHE A 201 14.51 -15.65 21.44
CA PHE A 201 13.63 -16.30 20.44
C PHE A 201 12.15 -15.92 20.62
N LEU A 202 11.75 -15.64 21.86
CA LEU A 202 10.38 -15.32 22.23
C LEU A 202 10.37 -14.10 23.15
N ALA A 203 9.44 -13.17 22.92
CA ALA A 203 9.15 -12.07 23.81
C ALA A 203 7.64 -11.96 24.02
N ALA A 204 7.24 -11.37 25.12
CA ALA A 204 5.84 -10.97 25.31
C ALA A 204 5.48 -9.92 24.25
N PRO A 205 4.26 -9.97 23.68
CA PRO A 205 3.80 -8.96 22.73
C PRO A 205 3.88 -7.56 23.34
N ASP A 206 4.57 -6.66 22.68
CA ASP A 206 4.70 -5.26 23.13
C ASP A 206 3.50 -4.44 22.65
N VAL A 207 2.59 -4.16 23.56
CA VAL A 207 1.34 -3.42 23.29
C VAL A 207 1.47 -1.91 23.50
N THR A 208 2.66 -1.40 23.75
CA THR A 208 2.88 0.04 24.03
C THR A 208 2.42 0.93 22.88
N LEU A 209 2.64 0.51 21.63
CA LEU A 209 2.20 1.24 20.45
C LEU A 209 0.66 1.27 20.36
N ILE A 210 -0.01 0.16 20.66
CA ILE A 210 -1.47 0.08 20.66
C ILE A 210 -2.04 0.99 21.76
N ALA A 211 -1.42 1.02 22.93
CA ALA A 211 -1.85 1.87 24.03
C ALA A 211 -1.65 3.36 23.73
N SER A 212 -0.55 3.73 23.05
CA SER A 212 -0.25 5.11 22.67
C SER A 212 -0.96 5.55 21.38
N SER A 213 -1.50 4.63 20.60
CA SER A 213 -2.14 4.95 19.31
C SER A 213 -3.37 5.84 19.46
N SER A 214 -4.15 5.70 20.52
CA SER A 214 -5.33 6.53 20.77
C SER A 214 -4.96 8.01 20.96
N SER A 215 -3.91 8.31 21.72
CA SER A 215 -3.41 9.69 21.89
C SER A 215 -2.76 10.20 20.60
N GLY A 216 -2.02 9.36 19.89
CA GLY A 216 -1.46 9.67 18.59
C GLY A 216 -2.52 9.99 17.53
N LEU A 217 -3.61 9.24 17.49
CA LEU A 217 -4.75 9.49 16.59
C LEU A 217 -5.45 10.82 16.91
N VAL A 218 -5.68 11.12 18.17
CA VAL A 218 -6.29 12.40 18.59
C VAL A 218 -5.38 13.57 18.20
N ALA A 219 -4.09 13.46 18.46
CA ALA A 219 -3.12 14.48 18.06
C ALA A 219 -3.01 14.61 16.53
N GLY A 220 -2.96 13.49 15.81
CA GLY A 220 -2.93 13.45 14.34
C GLY A 220 -4.20 14.02 13.72
N ALA A 221 -5.37 13.65 14.24
CA ALA A 221 -6.65 14.20 13.80
C ALA A 221 -6.75 15.71 14.06
N ALA A 222 -6.27 16.18 15.22
CA ALA A 222 -6.25 17.61 15.54
C ALA A 222 -5.33 18.40 14.58
N ARG A 223 -4.14 17.88 14.29
CA ARG A 223 -3.23 18.48 13.32
C ARG A 223 -3.81 18.49 11.90
N LEU A 224 -4.46 17.37 11.49
CA LEU A 224 -5.17 17.30 10.24
C LEU A 224 -6.30 18.33 10.18
N LEU A 225 -7.09 18.48 11.22
CA LEU A 225 -8.16 19.48 11.26
C LEU A 225 -7.61 20.90 11.14
N GLN A 226 -6.44 21.19 11.71
CA GLN A 226 -5.75 22.47 11.55
C GLN A 226 -5.20 22.65 10.13
N GLY A 227 -4.74 21.56 9.49
CA GLY A 227 -4.22 21.54 8.10
C GLY A 227 -5.24 21.15 7.03
N LEU A 228 -6.45 20.73 7.39
CA LEU A 228 -7.45 20.16 6.47
C LEU A 228 -7.98 21.19 5.45
N PHE A 229 -7.81 22.47 5.75
CA PHE A 229 -8.14 23.56 4.82
C PHE A 229 -6.99 23.87 3.84
N SER A 230 -5.85 23.18 3.95
CA SER A 230 -4.82 23.29 2.91
C SER A 230 -5.22 22.39 1.73
N ALA A 231 -5.18 22.94 0.53
CA ALA A 231 -5.48 22.19 -0.69
C ALA A 231 -4.55 20.97 -0.86
N ARG A 232 -3.33 21.05 -0.33
CA ARG A 232 -2.34 19.96 -0.38
C ARG A 232 -2.78 18.72 0.40
N SER A 233 -3.20 18.87 1.65
CA SER A 233 -3.64 17.74 2.47
C SER A 233 -4.93 17.10 1.95
N LEU A 234 -5.90 17.90 1.52
CA LEU A 234 -7.12 17.39 0.89
C LEU A 234 -6.83 16.65 -0.42
N GLY A 235 -5.97 17.22 -1.27
CA GLY A 235 -5.55 16.59 -2.51
C GLY A 235 -4.87 15.25 -2.28
N LEU A 236 -4.00 15.16 -1.29
CA LEU A 236 -3.30 13.94 -0.90
C LEU A 236 -4.26 12.85 -0.40
N ILE A 237 -5.14 13.19 0.53
CA ILE A 237 -6.13 12.25 1.09
C ILE A 237 -7.03 11.71 -0.03
N PHE A 238 -7.55 12.60 -0.86
CA PHE A 238 -8.46 12.22 -1.94
C PHE A 238 -7.78 11.39 -3.03
N SER A 239 -6.57 11.78 -3.45
CA SER A 239 -5.82 11.04 -4.46
C SER A 239 -5.38 9.66 -3.98
N LEU A 240 -4.92 9.54 -2.73
CA LEU A 240 -4.61 8.24 -2.14
C LEU A 240 -5.85 7.34 -2.03
N ALA A 241 -6.98 7.90 -1.59
CA ALA A 241 -8.24 7.16 -1.53
C ALA A 241 -8.68 6.65 -2.91
N LEU A 242 -8.58 7.48 -3.95
CA LEU A 242 -8.88 7.08 -5.33
C LEU A 242 -7.91 6.03 -5.86
N CYS A 243 -6.61 6.18 -5.61
CA CYS A 243 -5.61 5.21 -6.03
C CYS A 243 -5.83 3.85 -5.37
N LEU A 244 -6.12 3.83 -4.06
CA LEU A 244 -6.43 2.59 -3.32
C LEU A 244 -7.73 1.94 -3.81
N LEU A 245 -8.77 2.74 -4.04
CA LEU A 245 -10.05 2.25 -4.56
C LEU A 245 -9.86 1.66 -5.97
N SER A 246 -9.03 2.29 -6.81
CA SER A 246 -8.69 1.81 -8.16
C SER A 246 -7.85 0.53 -8.11
N SER A 247 -6.98 0.37 -7.12
CA SER A 247 -6.18 -0.84 -6.95
C SER A 247 -7.01 -2.05 -6.50
N SER A 248 -8.14 -1.81 -5.82
CA SER A 248 -9.07 -2.86 -5.36
C SER A 248 -10.03 -3.35 -6.45
N ASP A 249 -10.04 -2.71 -7.63
CA ASP A 249 -10.91 -3.04 -8.76
C ASP A 249 -10.46 -4.31 -9.53
N ALA A 250 -10.14 -5.38 -8.81
CA ALA A 250 -9.97 -6.69 -9.42
C ALA A 250 -11.33 -7.24 -9.88
N GLU A 251 -11.37 -7.80 -11.08
CA GLU A 251 -12.48 -8.35 -11.87
C GLU A 251 -13.85 -8.51 -11.19
N PRO A 252 -14.91 -7.92 -11.74
CA PRO A 252 -16.23 -7.93 -11.15
C PRO A 252 -17.01 -9.19 -11.53
N GLU A 253 -17.13 -10.17 -10.67
CA GLU A 253 -18.20 -11.15 -10.84
C GLU A 253 -19.55 -10.67 -10.26
N ASP A 254 -19.53 -9.84 -9.18
CA ASP A 254 -20.74 -9.30 -8.56
C ASP A 254 -20.51 -7.89 -7.98
N ALA A 255 -21.26 -6.90 -8.44
CA ALA A 255 -21.19 -5.52 -7.96
C ALA A 255 -21.49 -5.36 -6.46
N SER A 256 -22.37 -6.20 -5.90
CA SER A 256 -22.73 -6.19 -4.47
C SER A 256 -21.58 -6.67 -3.58
N ARG A 257 -20.89 -7.74 -3.99
CA ARG A 257 -19.72 -8.28 -3.27
C ARG A 257 -18.54 -7.33 -3.33
N ARG A 258 -18.35 -6.65 -4.46
CA ARG A 258 -17.33 -5.63 -4.64
C ARG A 258 -17.54 -4.49 -3.63
N ARG A 259 -18.75 -3.97 -3.53
CA ARG A 259 -19.09 -2.88 -2.60
C ARG A 259 -18.85 -3.31 -1.14
N SER A 260 -19.29 -4.50 -0.76
CA SER A 260 -19.03 -5.05 0.58
C SER A 260 -17.53 -5.18 0.86
N GLY A 261 -16.73 -5.63 -0.12
CA GLY A 261 -15.27 -5.73 -0.01
C GLY A 261 -14.59 -4.38 0.20
N GLN A 262 -15.03 -3.35 -0.54
CA GLN A 262 -14.51 -1.98 -0.40
C GLN A 262 -14.85 -1.37 0.96
N VAL A 263 -16.09 -1.53 1.43
CA VAL A 263 -16.51 -1.05 2.76
C VAL A 263 -15.73 -1.74 3.86
N LEU A 264 -15.56 -3.06 3.79
CA LEU A 264 -14.81 -3.82 4.77
C LEU A 264 -13.31 -3.50 4.72
N GLY A 265 -12.77 -3.26 3.53
CA GLY A 265 -11.40 -2.76 3.36
C GLY A 265 -11.19 -1.41 4.05
N ALA A 266 -12.12 -0.47 3.86
CA ALA A 266 -12.09 0.83 4.53
C ALA A 266 -12.20 0.70 6.06
N LEU A 267 -13.10 -0.17 6.56
CA LEU A 267 -13.21 -0.46 7.99
C LEU A 267 -11.94 -1.11 8.56
N GLY A 268 -11.31 -2.00 7.78
CA GLY A 268 -10.01 -2.60 8.15
C GLY A 268 -8.90 -1.55 8.27
N MET A 269 -8.87 -0.57 7.38
CA MET A 269 -7.92 0.55 7.46
C MET A 269 -8.16 1.44 8.66
N LEU A 270 -9.41 1.75 8.96
CA LEU A 270 -9.76 2.49 10.17
C LEU A 270 -9.34 1.73 11.43
N ALA A 271 -9.64 0.43 11.49
CA ALA A 271 -9.22 -0.40 12.61
C ALA A 271 -7.70 -0.48 12.75
N SER A 272 -6.95 -0.55 11.65
CA SER A 272 -5.48 -0.57 11.69
C SER A 272 -4.90 0.74 12.22
N ALA A 273 -5.48 1.88 11.86
CA ALA A 273 -5.08 3.18 12.40
C ALA A 273 -5.29 3.25 13.92
N PHE A 274 -6.42 2.72 14.44
CA PHE A 274 -6.67 2.60 15.88
C PHE A 274 -5.69 1.66 16.60
N LEU A 275 -5.18 0.66 15.90
CA LEU A 275 -4.16 -0.27 16.42
C LEU A 275 -2.73 0.25 16.27
N GLY A 276 -2.56 1.49 15.80
CA GLY A 276 -1.26 2.14 15.70
C GLY A 276 -0.48 1.83 14.42
N ILE A 277 -1.10 1.23 13.41
CA ILE A 277 -0.45 1.02 12.12
C ILE A 277 -1.19 1.76 11.02
N PRO A 278 -0.51 2.64 10.30
CA PRO A 278 -1.12 3.34 9.19
C PRO A 278 -1.36 2.40 8.00
N MET A 279 -2.54 2.49 7.39
CA MET A 279 -2.88 1.98 6.06
C MET A 279 -2.64 0.49 5.77
N ILE A 280 -2.65 -0.38 6.76
CA ILE A 280 -2.75 -1.82 6.53
C ILE A 280 -4.22 -2.18 6.40
N GLY A 281 -4.79 -1.90 5.27
CA GLY A 281 -6.14 -2.30 4.93
C GLY A 281 -6.17 -3.61 4.15
N LEU A 282 -7.38 -4.10 3.93
CA LEU A 282 -7.64 -5.29 3.17
C LEU A 282 -8.05 -4.89 1.75
N ALA A 283 -7.31 -5.33 0.74
CA ALA A 283 -7.76 -5.30 -0.63
C ALA A 283 -8.50 -6.60 -0.96
N ALA A 284 -9.67 -6.50 -1.55
CA ALA A 284 -10.41 -7.65 -2.05
C ALA A 284 -9.71 -8.19 -3.31
N ASP A 285 -8.68 -8.98 -3.12
CA ASP A 285 -8.05 -9.73 -4.20
C ASP A 285 -8.63 -11.14 -4.15
N GLN A 286 -9.43 -11.53 -5.15
CA GLN A 286 -10.08 -12.84 -5.17
C GLN A 286 -9.18 -13.86 -5.89
N PRO A 287 -8.58 -14.82 -5.19
CA PRO A 287 -8.08 -16.01 -5.87
C PRO A 287 -9.27 -16.92 -6.21
N LYS A 288 -9.40 -17.29 -7.48
CA LYS A 288 -10.49 -18.12 -8.06
C LYS A 288 -10.64 -19.52 -7.44
N GLU A 289 -9.75 -19.98 -6.57
CA GLU A 289 -9.62 -21.43 -6.27
C GLU A 289 -10.03 -21.91 -4.88
N SER A 290 -10.45 -21.09 -3.94
CA SER A 290 -10.76 -21.61 -2.60
C SER A 290 -12.25 -21.66 -2.29
N ARG A 291 -12.88 -22.78 -2.60
CA ARG A 291 -14.29 -23.07 -2.33
C ARG A 291 -14.55 -23.74 -0.96
N GLN A 292 -13.51 -23.95 -0.10
CA GLN A 292 -13.61 -24.79 1.10
C GLN A 292 -13.25 -24.06 2.41
N ARG A 293 -14.23 -23.97 3.32
CA ARG A 293 -14.15 -23.72 4.77
C ARG A 293 -13.57 -22.37 5.21
N PRO A 294 -14.33 -21.25 5.10
CA PRO A 294 -13.84 -19.91 5.43
C PRO A 294 -13.50 -19.71 6.92
N LEU A 295 -14.20 -20.40 7.83
CA LEU A 295 -13.99 -20.25 9.28
C LEU A 295 -12.61 -20.74 9.73
N LYS A 296 -12.19 -21.93 9.25
CA LYS A 296 -10.89 -22.51 9.62
C LYS A 296 -9.71 -21.71 9.08
N GLU A 297 -9.88 -21.08 7.92
CA GLU A 297 -8.83 -20.26 7.32
C GLU A 297 -8.63 -18.94 8.10
N GLY A 298 -9.72 -18.25 8.44
CA GLY A 298 -9.66 -17.01 9.21
C GLY A 298 -9.10 -17.17 10.62
N THR A 299 -9.49 -18.22 11.31
CA THR A 299 -8.96 -18.55 12.66
C THR A 299 -7.48 -18.94 12.60
N CYS A 300 -7.05 -19.71 11.58
CA CYS A 300 -5.64 -20.02 11.39
C CYS A 300 -4.80 -18.76 11.10
N LEU A 301 -5.30 -17.84 10.26
CA LEU A 301 -4.62 -16.59 9.97
C LEU A 301 -4.49 -15.70 11.20
N ALA A 302 -5.55 -15.56 11.99
CA ALA A 302 -5.51 -14.80 13.24
C ALA A 302 -4.58 -15.45 14.27
N ALA A 303 -4.60 -16.78 14.41
CA ALA A 303 -3.69 -17.49 15.30
C ALA A 303 -2.22 -17.35 14.87
N SER A 304 -1.94 -17.40 13.56
CA SER A 304 -0.57 -17.22 13.06
C SER A 304 -0.07 -15.79 13.31
N ALA A 305 -0.92 -14.79 13.17
CA ALA A 305 -0.58 -13.41 13.49
C ALA A 305 -0.22 -13.27 14.98
N LEU A 306 -0.96 -13.93 15.85
CA LEU A 306 -0.69 -13.92 17.31
C LEU A 306 0.64 -14.60 17.66
N VAL A 307 0.93 -15.74 17.01
CA VAL A 307 2.23 -16.44 17.16
C VAL A 307 3.38 -15.54 16.67
N MET A 308 3.19 -14.85 15.56
CA MET A 308 4.20 -13.92 15.02
C MET A 308 4.46 -12.74 15.96
N ALA A 309 3.45 -12.25 16.68
CA ALA A 309 3.65 -11.21 17.69
C ALA A 309 4.62 -11.67 18.79
N CYS A 310 4.54 -12.94 19.20
CA CYS A 310 5.49 -13.53 20.16
C CYS A 310 6.90 -13.75 19.58
N LEU A 311 7.01 -13.91 18.25
CA LEU A 311 8.28 -14.08 17.53
C LEU A 311 8.90 -12.74 17.08
N SER A 312 8.38 -11.61 17.57
CA SER A 312 8.85 -10.27 17.21
C SER A 312 10.37 -10.04 17.35
N PRO A 313 11.11 -10.63 18.32
CA PRO A 313 12.56 -10.44 18.37
C PRO A 313 13.30 -11.05 17.18
N LEU A 314 12.77 -12.13 16.59
CA LEU A 314 13.36 -12.72 15.39
C LEU A 314 13.19 -11.81 14.17
N VAL A 315 12.09 -11.07 14.11
CA VAL A 315 11.86 -10.09 13.04
C VAL A 315 12.86 -8.94 13.12
N ALA A 316 13.24 -8.53 14.32
CA ALA A 316 14.21 -7.46 14.54
C ALA A 316 15.64 -7.81 14.03
N CYS A 317 15.93 -9.09 13.84
CA CYS A 317 17.24 -9.54 13.32
C CYS A 317 17.36 -9.46 11.80
N ILE A 318 16.23 -9.35 11.10
CA ILE A 318 16.18 -9.33 9.64
C ILE A 318 16.68 -7.98 9.15
N PRO A 319 17.72 -7.90 8.29
CA PRO A 319 18.14 -6.63 7.72
C PRO A 319 17.07 -6.09 6.76
N VAL A 320 16.91 -4.77 6.71
CA VAL A 320 15.91 -4.12 5.87
C VAL A 320 16.16 -4.40 4.38
N SER A 321 17.44 -4.51 3.97
CA SER A 321 17.86 -4.89 2.62
C SER A 321 17.31 -6.25 2.17
N ALA A 322 17.24 -7.22 3.09
CA ALA A 322 16.64 -8.53 2.80
C ALA A 322 15.17 -8.49 2.41
N ALA A 323 14.44 -7.45 2.81
CA ALA A 323 13.03 -7.26 2.47
C ALA A 323 12.80 -6.75 1.02
N PHE A 324 13.85 -6.37 0.29
CA PHE A 324 13.74 -5.73 -1.03
C PHE A 324 12.97 -6.58 -2.05
N GLY A 325 13.34 -7.84 -2.24
CA GLY A 325 12.68 -8.73 -3.19
C GLY A 325 11.19 -8.90 -2.94
N PRO A 326 10.76 -9.29 -1.73
CA PRO A 326 9.35 -9.39 -1.37
C PRO A 326 8.57 -8.08 -1.49
N LEU A 327 9.14 -6.94 -1.05
CA LEU A 327 8.51 -5.63 -1.17
C LEU A 327 8.26 -5.25 -2.63
N LEU A 328 9.28 -5.40 -3.46
CA LEU A 328 9.17 -5.13 -4.88
C LEU A 328 8.11 -6.02 -5.54
N ALA A 329 8.06 -7.30 -5.18
CA ALA A 329 7.05 -8.23 -5.70
C ALA A 329 5.60 -7.80 -5.36
N CYS A 330 5.38 -7.15 -4.21
CA CYS A 330 4.09 -6.57 -3.85
C CYS A 330 3.75 -5.35 -4.71
N CYS A 331 4.73 -4.50 -5.03
CA CYS A 331 4.54 -3.29 -5.83
C CYS A 331 4.28 -3.59 -7.31
N LEU A 332 4.73 -4.73 -7.82
CA LEU A 332 4.55 -5.09 -9.23
C LEU A 332 3.07 -5.34 -9.60
N ARG A 333 2.24 -5.80 -8.67
CA ARG A 333 0.82 -6.10 -8.95
C ARG A 333 0.04 -4.90 -9.49
N PRO A 334 0.02 -3.73 -8.84
CA PRO A 334 -0.69 -2.56 -9.37
C PRO A 334 -0.06 -2.05 -10.68
N ILE A 335 1.27 -2.15 -10.85
CA ILE A 335 1.97 -1.72 -12.06
C ILE A 335 1.62 -2.61 -13.25
N SER A 336 1.52 -3.92 -13.07
CA SER A 336 1.26 -4.88 -14.15
C SER A 336 -0.07 -4.61 -14.88
N ARG A 337 -1.00 -3.88 -14.26
CA ARG A 337 -2.27 -3.49 -14.89
C ARG A 337 -2.09 -2.54 -16.06
N VAL A 338 -0.97 -1.82 -16.16
CA VAL A 338 -0.65 -0.95 -17.31
C VAL A 338 -0.60 -1.75 -18.61
N ALA A 339 -0.29 -3.04 -18.55
CA ALA A 339 -0.31 -3.92 -19.73
C ALA A 339 -1.70 -4.06 -20.39
N TYR A 340 -2.79 -3.72 -19.68
CA TYR A 340 -4.14 -3.71 -20.26
C TYR A 340 -4.49 -2.42 -21.00
N ILE A 341 -3.60 -1.42 -21.01
CA ILE A 341 -3.79 -0.17 -21.74
C ILE A 341 -3.25 -0.35 -23.15
N ASP A 342 -4.05 0.01 -24.15
CA ASP A 342 -3.55 0.10 -25.52
C ASP A 342 -2.66 1.34 -25.64
N LEU A 343 -1.35 1.09 -25.67
CA LEU A 343 -0.35 2.16 -25.79
C LEU A 343 -0.36 2.85 -27.16
N LYS A 344 -1.02 2.27 -28.18
CA LYS A 344 -1.20 2.88 -29.49
C LYS A 344 -2.29 3.94 -29.48
N ASP A 345 -3.25 3.84 -28.56
CA ASP A 345 -4.26 4.89 -28.38
C ASP A 345 -3.67 6.04 -27.55
N LEU A 346 -3.30 7.11 -28.22
CA LEU A 346 -2.76 8.31 -27.56
C LEU A 346 -3.76 8.93 -26.60
N GLY A 347 -5.06 8.77 -26.84
CA GLY A 347 -6.10 9.26 -25.94
C GLY A 347 -6.13 8.56 -24.57
N ALA A 348 -5.69 7.31 -24.51
CA ALA A 348 -5.60 6.55 -23.27
C ALA A 348 -4.17 6.56 -22.66
N SER A 349 -3.14 6.50 -23.51
CA SER A 349 -1.75 6.37 -23.06
C SER A 349 -1.16 7.67 -22.51
N VAL A 350 -1.41 8.81 -23.18
CA VAL A 350 -0.83 10.10 -22.76
C VAL A 350 -1.28 10.54 -21.38
N PRO A 351 -2.57 10.47 -21.00
CA PRO A 351 -3.00 10.80 -19.64
C PRO A 351 -2.34 9.92 -18.57
N VAL A 352 -2.18 8.63 -18.84
CA VAL A 352 -1.55 7.70 -17.90
C VAL A 352 -0.06 7.96 -17.76
N LEU A 353 0.66 8.17 -18.85
CA LEU A 353 2.08 8.52 -18.81
C LEU A 353 2.31 9.84 -18.08
N THR A 354 1.47 10.85 -18.33
CA THR A 354 1.54 12.13 -17.62
C THR A 354 1.28 11.95 -16.12
N MET A 355 0.30 11.12 -15.77
CA MET A 355 0.00 10.79 -14.37
C MET A 355 1.20 10.14 -13.66
N LEU A 356 1.82 9.15 -14.30
CA LEU A 356 2.97 8.44 -13.73
C LEU A 356 4.21 9.35 -13.63
N SER A 357 4.52 10.11 -14.68
CA SER A 357 5.69 10.99 -14.69
C SER A 357 5.57 12.15 -13.71
N CYS A 358 4.42 12.85 -13.70
CA CYS A 358 4.20 13.94 -12.75
C CYS A 358 4.16 13.43 -11.30
N GLY A 359 3.55 12.28 -11.05
CA GLY A 359 3.51 11.69 -9.72
C GLY A 359 4.89 11.27 -9.22
N LEU A 360 5.72 10.66 -10.07
CA LEU A 360 7.08 10.26 -9.73
C LEU A 360 7.98 11.46 -9.46
N VAL A 361 7.94 12.48 -10.34
CA VAL A 361 8.79 13.67 -10.20
C VAL A 361 8.40 14.50 -8.98
N SER A 362 7.10 14.61 -8.69
CA SER A 362 6.62 15.35 -7.51
C SER A 362 6.70 14.56 -6.22
N GLY A 363 6.88 13.23 -6.28
CA GLY A 363 6.77 12.32 -5.14
C GLY A 363 5.37 12.31 -4.50
N SER A 364 4.34 12.83 -5.20
CA SER A 364 2.99 12.99 -4.65
C SER A 364 1.92 12.43 -5.59
N PRO A 365 1.03 11.54 -5.10
CA PRO A 365 -0.06 11.02 -5.91
C PRO A 365 -1.06 12.12 -6.31
N ALA A 366 -1.16 13.20 -5.54
CA ALA A 366 -2.07 14.29 -5.83
C ALA A 366 -1.72 15.00 -7.14
N TRP A 367 -0.46 15.35 -7.34
CA TRP A 367 0.02 15.95 -8.57
C TRP A 367 -0.11 15.00 -9.76
N GLY A 368 0.21 13.73 -9.57
CA GLY A 368 0.08 12.72 -10.62
C GLY A 368 -1.37 12.57 -11.08
N VAL A 369 -2.31 12.36 -10.14
CA VAL A 369 -3.73 12.22 -10.46
C VAL A 369 -4.27 13.50 -11.10
N ALA A 370 -3.94 14.67 -10.55
CA ALA A 370 -4.41 15.94 -11.10
C ALA A 370 -3.93 16.14 -12.55
N ALA A 371 -2.64 15.94 -12.82
CA ALA A 371 -2.09 16.07 -14.15
C ALA A 371 -2.73 15.12 -15.16
N GLY A 372 -2.85 13.81 -14.81
CA GLY A 372 -3.44 12.81 -15.71
C GLY A 372 -4.91 13.08 -16.01
N VAL A 373 -5.70 13.47 -15.01
CA VAL A 373 -7.12 13.79 -15.17
C VAL A 373 -7.31 15.04 -16.02
N LEU A 374 -6.52 16.09 -15.80
CA LEU A 374 -6.60 17.32 -16.59
C LEU A 374 -6.24 17.07 -18.05
N VAL A 375 -5.18 16.29 -18.32
CA VAL A 375 -4.77 15.92 -19.68
C VAL A 375 -5.85 15.09 -20.38
N ASP A 376 -6.45 14.09 -19.71
CA ASP A 376 -7.58 13.32 -20.28
C ASP A 376 -8.75 14.24 -20.65
N THR A 377 -9.09 15.17 -19.76
CA THR A 377 -10.17 16.11 -19.99
C THR A 377 -9.86 17.03 -21.19
N CYS A 378 -8.65 17.57 -21.28
CA CYS A 378 -8.21 18.39 -22.42
C CYS A 378 -8.25 17.62 -23.74
N ILE A 379 -7.78 16.38 -23.77
CA ILE A 379 -7.81 15.53 -24.96
C ILE A 379 -9.25 15.26 -25.43
N ARG A 380 -10.16 14.96 -24.49
CA ARG A 380 -11.57 14.71 -24.82
C ARG A 380 -12.30 15.97 -25.30
N LEU A 381 -12.03 17.11 -24.70
CA LEU A 381 -12.56 18.39 -25.16
C LEU A 381 -12.03 18.76 -26.55
N GLY A 382 -10.71 18.65 -26.75
CA GLY A 382 -10.08 18.96 -28.05
C GLY A 382 -10.46 18.03 -29.18
N SER A 383 -10.74 16.74 -28.87
CA SER A 383 -11.22 15.74 -29.85
C SER A 383 -12.74 15.83 -30.14
N GLY A 384 -13.46 16.79 -29.60
CA GLY A 384 -14.90 16.94 -29.78
C GLY A 384 -15.76 15.89 -29.06
N LYS A 385 -15.16 15.05 -28.22
CA LYS A 385 -15.84 14.01 -27.43
C LYS A 385 -16.34 14.50 -26.08
N ALA A 386 -16.66 15.77 -25.92
CA ALA A 386 -17.14 16.37 -24.68
C ALA A 386 -18.37 15.64 -24.07
N ARG A 387 -19.25 15.09 -24.94
CA ARG A 387 -20.42 14.30 -24.50
C ARG A 387 -20.06 12.94 -23.87
N SER A 388 -18.85 12.45 -24.04
CA SER A 388 -18.37 11.22 -23.41
C SER A 388 -17.85 11.43 -21.97
N LEU A 389 -17.76 12.68 -21.51
CA LEU A 389 -17.41 13.01 -20.13
C LEU A 389 -18.57 12.66 -19.22
N SER A 390 -18.34 11.75 -18.29
CA SER A 390 -19.33 11.45 -17.24
C SER A 390 -19.35 12.57 -16.20
N SER A 391 -20.43 12.67 -15.44
CA SER A 391 -20.52 13.62 -14.33
C SER A 391 -19.40 13.42 -13.30
N ALA A 392 -19.00 12.16 -13.06
CA ALA A 392 -17.91 11.83 -12.16
C ALA A 392 -16.55 12.30 -12.69
N SER A 393 -16.28 12.16 -14.00
CA SER A 393 -15.03 12.66 -14.59
C SER A 393 -14.97 14.19 -14.60
N LEU A 394 -16.11 14.88 -14.79
CA LEU A 394 -16.17 16.34 -14.69
C LEU A 394 -15.90 16.83 -13.26
N VAL A 395 -16.54 16.22 -12.26
CA VAL A 395 -16.27 16.56 -10.86
C VAL A 395 -14.80 16.33 -10.51
N LEU A 396 -14.23 15.20 -10.96
CA LEU A 396 -12.81 14.89 -10.72
C LEU A 396 -11.89 15.91 -11.41
N SER A 397 -12.21 16.34 -12.63
CA SER A 397 -11.39 17.34 -13.34
C SER A 397 -11.49 18.73 -12.70
N LEU A 398 -12.68 19.13 -12.25
CA LEU A 398 -12.84 20.38 -11.49
C LEU A 398 -12.10 20.34 -10.16
N ALA A 399 -12.19 19.23 -9.43
CA ALA A 399 -11.44 19.06 -8.19
C ALA A 399 -9.91 19.09 -8.42
N SER A 400 -9.44 18.45 -9.51
CA SER A 400 -8.03 18.46 -9.91
C SER A 400 -7.56 19.88 -10.28
N LEU A 401 -8.39 20.63 -11.00
CA LEU A 401 -8.10 22.02 -11.35
C LEU A 401 -8.04 22.91 -10.09
N ALA A 402 -9.02 22.79 -9.21
CA ALA A 402 -9.05 23.52 -7.95
C ALA A 402 -7.82 23.20 -7.07
N PHE A 403 -7.41 21.92 -7.04
CA PHE A 403 -6.19 21.52 -6.34
C PHE A 403 -4.95 22.20 -6.91
N VAL A 404 -4.78 22.19 -8.24
CA VAL A 404 -3.61 22.82 -8.90
C VAL A 404 -3.58 24.33 -8.63
N LEU A 405 -4.71 25.03 -8.80
CA LEU A 405 -4.80 26.47 -8.54
C LEU A 405 -4.48 26.81 -7.08
N ALA A 406 -5.05 26.07 -6.13
CA ALA A 406 -4.79 26.31 -4.72
C ALA A 406 -3.37 25.92 -4.30
N ALA A 407 -2.76 24.91 -4.92
CA ALA A 407 -1.38 24.49 -4.63
C ALA A 407 -0.33 25.41 -5.25
N THR A 408 -0.66 26.09 -6.37
CA THR A 408 0.22 27.09 -7.02
C THR A 408 0.05 28.49 -6.46
N GLY A 409 -0.97 28.74 -5.64
CA GLY A 409 -1.22 30.04 -5.04
C GLY A 409 -1.87 31.06 -6.00
N LEU A 410 -2.50 30.55 -7.08
CA LEU A 410 -3.24 31.33 -8.07
C LEU A 410 -4.72 31.43 -7.70
#